data_5ae3ff4806244515ccd26a72f114ccb9
#
_entry.id   5ae3ff4806244515ccd26a72f114ccb9
#
_cell.length_a   1.000
_cell.length_b   1.000
_cell.length_c   1.000
_cell.angle_alpha   90.00
_cell.angle_beta   90.00
_cell.angle_gamma   90.00
#
_symmetry.space_group_name_H-M   'P 1'
#
loop_
_entity.id
_entity.type
_entity.pdbx_description
1 polymer ?
#
loop_
_entity_poly.entity_id
_entity_poly.type
_entity_poly.pdbx_seq_one_letter_code
_entity_poly.pdbx_strand_id
1 'polypeptide(L)'
;MKLFFSERFKKDYKLFSDDIKQLINSKLKILSENPLYPSLRTKKIKGKEDIFETSINMHIRITWNYYEGKILLRAIGEHDKTLKNP
;
A
#
# COMPACT_ATOMS: atom_id res chain seq x y z
N MET A 1 8.47 -9.05 6.64
CA MET A 1 9.40 -7.96 6.29
C MET A 1 9.02 -6.71 7.06
N LYS A 2 9.98 -5.90 7.39
CA LYS A 2 9.75 -4.66 8.09
C LYS A 2 9.07 -3.62 7.18
N LEU A 3 8.10 -2.89 7.72
CA LEU A 3 7.41 -1.84 6.99
C LEU A 3 7.94 -0.47 7.40
N PHE A 4 8.22 0.37 6.41
CA PHE A 4 8.53 1.79 6.63
C PHE A 4 7.44 2.63 5.99
N PHE A 5 7.05 3.71 6.65
CA PHE A 5 5.95 4.56 6.23
C PHE A 5 6.50 5.92 5.80
N SER A 6 6.24 6.29 4.54
CA SER A 6 6.61 7.63 4.08
C SER A 6 5.74 8.68 4.80
N GLU A 7 6.20 9.93 4.82
CA GLU A 7 5.41 11.03 5.38
C GLU A 7 4.09 11.20 4.63
N ARG A 8 4.11 11.01 3.32
CA ARG A 8 2.91 11.06 2.48
C ARG A 8 1.90 9.98 2.90
N PHE A 9 2.38 8.75 3.10
CA PHE A 9 1.52 7.66 3.53
C PHE A 9 0.85 7.98 4.87
N LYS A 10 1.62 8.48 5.82
CA LYS A 10 1.11 8.82 7.15
C LYS A 10 0.02 9.89 7.08
N LYS A 11 0.20 10.93 6.26
CA LYS A 11 -0.79 11.98 6.06
C LYS A 11 -2.08 11.42 5.47
N ASP A 12 -1.95 10.62 4.43
CA ASP A 12 -3.11 10.04 3.76
C ASP A 12 -3.86 9.08 4.68
N TYR A 13 -3.14 8.28 5.43
CA TYR A 13 -3.72 7.31 6.36
C TYR A 13 -4.64 7.97 7.39
N LYS A 14 -4.24 9.13 7.89
CA LYS A 14 -5.02 9.85 8.91
C LYS A 14 -6.41 10.28 8.44
N LEU A 15 -6.60 10.39 7.13
CA LEU A 15 -7.86 10.85 6.55
C LEU A 15 -8.96 9.79 6.52
N PHE A 16 -8.61 8.54 6.77
CA PHE A 16 -9.58 7.44 6.73
C PHE A 16 -10.33 7.30 8.06
N SER A 17 -11.55 6.76 7.97
CA SER A 17 -12.33 6.42 9.17
C SER A 17 -11.66 5.30 9.95
N ASP A 18 -12.07 5.12 11.21
CA ASP A 18 -11.53 4.05 12.04
C ASP A 18 -11.80 2.67 11.47
N ASP A 19 -12.98 2.45 10.89
CA ASP A 19 -13.31 1.16 10.26
C ASP A 19 -12.37 0.86 9.10
N ILE A 20 -12.10 1.86 8.26
CA ILE A 20 -11.20 1.68 7.12
C ILE A 20 -9.76 1.50 7.61
N LYS A 21 -9.35 2.24 8.65
CA LYS A 21 -8.03 2.07 9.24
C LYS A 21 -7.81 0.65 9.76
N GLN A 22 -8.83 0.04 10.35
CA GLN A 22 -8.72 -1.36 10.79
C GLN A 22 -8.50 -2.30 9.62
N LEU A 23 -9.22 -2.07 8.52
CA LEU A 23 -9.03 -2.87 7.31
C LEU A 23 -7.63 -2.66 6.73
N ILE A 24 -7.16 -1.42 6.67
CA ILE A 24 -5.81 -1.11 6.22
C ILE A 24 -4.79 -1.83 7.09
N ASN A 25 -4.94 -1.75 8.41
CA ASN A 25 -4.00 -2.37 9.33
C ASN A 25 -3.92 -3.88 9.14
N SER A 26 -5.07 -4.54 8.93
CA SER A 26 -5.07 -5.98 8.68
C SER A 26 -4.35 -6.34 7.39
N LYS A 27 -4.53 -5.55 6.34
CA LYS A 27 -3.84 -5.76 5.06
C LYS A 27 -2.33 -5.49 5.19
N LEU A 28 -1.95 -4.47 5.95
CA LEU A 28 -0.54 -4.18 6.20
C LEU A 28 0.15 -5.34 6.93
N LYS A 29 -0.54 -5.98 7.86
CA LYS A 29 -0.01 -7.15 8.55
C LYS A 29 0.27 -8.28 7.57
N ILE A 30 -0.68 -8.56 6.68
CA ILE A 30 -0.50 -9.59 5.66
C ILE A 30 0.67 -9.21 4.74
N LEU A 31 0.74 -7.96 4.32
CA LEU A 31 1.81 -7.46 3.45
C LEU A 31 3.19 -7.67 4.09
N SER A 32 3.31 -7.41 5.39
CA SER A 32 4.58 -7.60 6.10
C SER A 32 5.01 -9.06 6.18
N GLU A 33 4.05 -9.97 6.22
CA GLU A 33 4.31 -11.40 6.32
C GLU A 33 4.54 -12.05 4.95
N ASN A 34 3.73 -11.67 3.96
CA ASN A 34 3.84 -12.20 2.60
C ASN A 34 3.29 -11.20 1.59
N PRO A 35 4.15 -10.37 0.98
CA PRO A 35 3.71 -9.34 0.03
C PRO A 35 2.92 -9.88 -1.16
N LEU A 36 3.10 -11.14 -1.50
CA LEU A 36 2.44 -11.75 -2.65
C LEU A 36 1.22 -12.59 -2.27
N TYR A 37 0.75 -12.47 -1.02
CA TYR A 37 -0.43 -13.19 -0.60
C TYR A 37 -1.63 -12.85 -1.50
N PRO A 38 -2.38 -13.86 -1.99
CA PRO A 38 -3.40 -13.62 -3.04
C PRO A 38 -4.44 -12.57 -2.73
N SER A 39 -4.88 -12.44 -1.47
CA SER A 39 -5.91 -11.47 -1.10
C SER A 39 -5.45 -10.03 -1.28
N LEU A 40 -4.16 -9.78 -1.34
CA LEU A 40 -3.59 -8.44 -1.52
C LEU A 40 -3.65 -7.96 -2.97
N ARG A 41 -3.75 -8.90 -3.91
CA ARG A 41 -3.72 -8.61 -5.34
C ARG A 41 -2.54 -7.70 -5.73
N THR A 42 -1.39 -7.99 -5.15
CA THR A 42 -0.17 -7.22 -5.41
C THR A 42 0.26 -7.38 -6.86
N LYS A 43 0.57 -6.27 -7.51
CA LYS A 43 1.14 -6.28 -8.86
C LYS A 43 1.99 -5.04 -9.09
N LYS A 44 2.90 -5.12 -10.06
CA LYS A 44 3.70 -3.96 -10.45
C LYS A 44 2.80 -2.93 -11.14
N ILE A 45 3.07 -1.66 -10.88
CA ILE A 45 2.37 -0.59 -11.58
C ILE A 45 2.95 -0.45 -12.97
N LYS A 46 2.08 -0.48 -13.99
CA LYS A 46 2.50 -0.38 -15.37
C LYS A 46 3.25 0.92 -15.63
N GLY A 47 4.42 0.82 -16.27
CA GLY A 47 5.25 1.97 -16.58
C GLY A 47 6.11 2.46 -15.42
N LYS A 48 6.05 1.81 -14.28
CA LYS A 48 6.86 2.17 -13.09
C LYS A 48 7.66 0.95 -12.66
N GLU A 49 8.96 0.96 -12.91
CA GLU A 49 9.82 -0.09 -12.39
C GLU A 49 9.79 -0.06 -10.87
N ASP A 50 9.77 -1.22 -10.27
CA ASP A 50 9.95 -1.41 -8.84
C ASP A 50 8.88 -0.83 -7.93
N ILE A 51 7.80 -0.27 -8.48
CA ILE A 51 6.67 0.18 -7.66
C ILE A 51 5.51 -0.80 -7.80
N PHE A 52 4.99 -1.23 -6.66
CA PHE A 52 3.88 -2.18 -6.59
C PHE A 52 2.62 -1.51 -6.06
N GLU A 53 1.48 -2.06 -6.44
CA GLU A 53 0.21 -1.70 -5.84
C GLU A 53 -0.37 -2.90 -5.11
N THR A 54 -1.05 -2.64 -4.00
CA THR A 54 -1.77 -3.64 -3.21
C THR A 54 -3.17 -3.11 -2.96
N SER A 55 -4.17 -3.99 -3.15
CA SER A 55 -5.57 -3.63 -2.94
C SER A 55 -5.94 -3.73 -1.47
N ILE A 56 -6.54 -2.68 -0.93
CA ILE A 56 -7.17 -2.71 0.39
C ILE A 56 -8.62 -3.17 0.23
N ASN A 57 -9.33 -2.53 -0.71
CA ASN A 57 -10.66 -2.93 -1.15
C ASN A 57 -10.79 -2.52 -2.62
N MET A 58 -12.02 -2.46 -3.16
CA MET A 58 -12.22 -2.10 -4.57
C MET A 58 -11.77 -0.67 -4.89
N HIS A 59 -11.79 0.21 -3.92
CA HIS A 59 -11.57 1.65 -4.15
C HIS A 59 -10.20 2.13 -3.68
N ILE A 60 -9.59 1.46 -2.71
CA ILE A 60 -8.37 1.94 -2.05
C ILE A 60 -7.18 1.07 -2.42
N ARG A 61 -6.08 1.73 -2.78
CA ARG A 61 -4.81 1.08 -3.12
C ARG A 61 -3.69 1.64 -2.26
N ILE A 62 -2.74 0.77 -1.94
CA ILE A 62 -1.46 1.15 -1.35
C ILE A 62 -0.40 1.01 -2.43
N THR A 63 0.52 1.96 -2.52
CA THR A 63 1.70 1.83 -3.37
C THR A 63 2.93 1.67 -2.50
N TRP A 64 3.85 0.84 -2.94
CA TRP A 64 5.05 0.54 -2.16
C TRP A 64 6.17 0.01 -3.05
N ASN A 65 7.38 0.02 -2.51
CA ASN A 65 8.53 -0.59 -3.18
C ASN A 65 9.43 -1.26 -2.14
N TYR A 66 10.25 -2.17 -2.61
CA TYR A 66 11.30 -2.74 -1.76
C TYR A 66 12.41 -1.72 -1.59
N TYR A 67 12.93 -1.60 -0.39
CA TYR A 67 14.02 -0.70 -0.09
C TYR A 67 14.91 -1.33 0.98
N GLU A 68 16.14 -1.66 0.62
CA GLU A 68 17.11 -2.27 1.52
C GLU A 68 16.55 -3.48 2.29
N GLY A 69 15.87 -4.38 1.58
CA GLY A 69 15.28 -5.58 2.18
C GLY A 69 14.03 -5.36 2.99
N LYS A 70 13.46 -4.14 2.94
CA LYS A 70 12.25 -3.75 3.66
C LYS A 70 11.21 -3.29 2.67
N ILE A 71 10.00 -3.03 3.17
CA ILE A 71 8.91 -2.49 2.34
C ILE A 71 8.72 -1.02 2.71
N LEU A 72 8.91 -0.13 1.73
CA LEU A 72 8.62 1.29 1.89
C LEU A 72 7.22 1.58 1.36
N LEU A 73 6.32 2.00 2.26
CA LEU A 73 4.95 2.36 1.92
C LEU A 73 4.94 3.81 1.44
N ARG A 74 4.55 4.02 0.18
CA ARG A 74 4.67 5.31 -0.49
C ARG A 74 3.43 6.16 -0.38
N ALA A 75 2.27 5.57 -0.69
CA ALA A 75 1.00 6.28 -0.72
C ALA A 75 -0.15 5.34 -0.44
N ILE A 76 -1.27 5.89 0.00
CA ILE A 76 -2.53 5.16 0.15
C ILE A 76 -3.66 6.10 -0.21
N GLY A 77 -4.63 5.63 -0.99
CA GLY A 77 -5.76 6.45 -1.37
C GLY A 77 -6.62 5.78 -2.41
N GLU A 78 -7.50 6.57 -3.00
CA GLU A 78 -8.41 6.13 -4.03
C GLU A 78 -7.63 5.64 -5.25
N HIS A 79 -8.12 4.58 -5.89
CA HIS A 79 -7.45 3.86 -6.97
C HIS A 79 -6.85 4.76 -8.05
N ASP A 80 -7.69 5.52 -8.74
CA ASP A 80 -7.22 6.30 -9.88
C ASP A 80 -6.23 7.39 -9.48
N LYS A 81 -6.53 8.09 -8.41
CA LYS A 81 -5.70 9.17 -7.92
C LYS A 81 -4.34 8.68 -7.45
N THR A 82 -4.34 7.58 -6.71
CA THR A 82 -3.11 7.03 -6.14
C THR A 82 -2.20 6.44 -7.21
N LEU A 83 -2.77 5.77 -8.21
CA LEU A 83 -1.98 5.16 -9.26
C LEU A 83 -1.43 6.16 -10.28
N LYS A 84 -2.01 7.35 -10.37
CA LYS A 84 -1.46 8.43 -11.20
C LYS A 84 -0.17 8.99 -10.61
N ASN A 85 -0.07 8.97 -9.29
CA ASN A 85 1.06 9.55 -8.59
C ASN A 85 1.51 8.62 -7.46
N PRO A 86 1.99 7.45 -7.82
CA PRO A 86 2.31 6.43 -6.81
C PRO A 86 3.57 6.80 -5.98
#